data_b87a3b6d1355d591668f0ad700fa6592
#
_entry.id   b87a3b6d1355d591668f0ad700fa6592
#
_cell.length_a   1.000
_cell.length_b   1.000
_cell.length_c   1.000
_cell.angle_alpha   90.00
_cell.angle_beta   90.00
_cell.angle_gamma   90.00
#
_symmetry.space_group_name_H-M   'P 1'
#
loop_
_entity.id
_entity.type
_entity.pdbx_description
1 polymer ?
#
loop_
_entity_poly.entity_id
_entity_poly.type
_entity_poly.pdbx_seq_one_letter_code
_entity_poly.pdbx_strand_id
1 'polypeptide(L)'
;MSTTTPTVEGFFDAATHTITYLVADPATGVAAVIDPVLDFDPASGRTSTASLEQVLARVADRGLKLERVLETHAHADHLTGADEIRRRTGAPIGIGSRITEVQKVFSVLFEAHDVTTDGVVFDSLYADGARFTLGSLPVEVMHTPGHTPACVSYVIGDAAFVGDTLFMPDFGTARCDFPGGDARTLYRSVQRILALPPETRVFVGHDYLPEGRTEFRWETTVAAEAADNVHIGAGRSEDDFVALRETRDATLKVPALILPALQINIRAGALPPAEPSGRRFLRTPLNAI
;
A
#
# COMPACT_ATOMS: atom_id res chain seq x y z
N MET A 1 -2.41 -8.62 28.95
CA MET A 1 -1.19 -7.85 28.62
C MET A 1 -1.66 -6.57 27.98
N SER A 2 -1.24 -5.41 28.49
CA SER A 2 -1.64 -4.13 27.89
C SER A 2 -1.04 -4.11 26.49
N THR A 3 -1.86 -4.21 25.44
CA THR A 3 -1.43 -3.98 24.06
C THR A 3 -1.08 -2.51 23.97
N THR A 4 0.21 -2.21 23.76
CA THR A 4 0.63 -0.82 23.57
C THR A 4 0.04 -0.35 22.26
N THR A 5 -0.84 0.65 22.31
CA THR A 5 -1.55 1.20 21.16
C THR A 5 -0.57 2.13 20.39
N PRO A 6 -0.31 1.92 19.09
CA PRO A 6 0.48 2.85 18.31
C PRO A 6 -0.25 4.19 18.13
N THR A 7 0.52 5.27 18.09
CA THR A 7 0.00 6.52 17.53
C THR A 7 0.05 6.44 16.02
N VAL A 8 -1.06 6.78 15.36
CA VAL A 8 -1.16 6.76 13.89
C VAL A 8 -1.57 8.15 13.41
N GLU A 9 -0.88 8.65 12.41
CA GLU A 9 -1.21 9.89 11.71
C GLU A 9 -1.25 9.62 10.20
N GLY A 10 -2.39 9.93 9.56
CA GLY A 10 -2.57 9.79 8.13
C GLY A 10 -2.30 11.10 7.39
N PHE A 11 -1.61 11.03 6.26
CA PHE A 11 -1.33 12.14 5.35
C PHE A 11 -2.01 11.83 4.02
N PHE A 12 -3.10 12.55 3.76
CA PHE A 12 -3.90 12.34 2.56
C PHE A 12 -3.30 13.09 1.35
N ASP A 13 -3.02 12.35 0.28
CA ASP A 13 -2.66 12.92 -1.02
C ASP A 13 -3.90 13.09 -1.91
N ALA A 14 -4.26 14.32 -2.21
CA ALA A 14 -5.45 14.63 -2.98
C ALA A 14 -5.34 14.28 -4.47
N ALA A 15 -4.12 14.12 -5.00
CA ALA A 15 -3.90 13.80 -6.41
C ALA A 15 -4.16 12.32 -6.72
N THR A 16 -3.84 11.45 -5.78
CA THR A 16 -3.96 9.98 -5.92
C THR A 16 -4.99 9.37 -4.97
N HIS A 17 -5.57 10.17 -4.06
CA HIS A 17 -6.47 9.73 -2.99
C HIS A 17 -5.84 8.70 -2.03
N THR A 18 -4.51 8.66 -1.98
CA THR A 18 -3.73 7.75 -1.12
C THR A 18 -3.54 8.33 0.28
N ILE A 19 -3.48 7.47 1.27
CA ILE A 19 -3.09 7.84 2.63
C ILE A 19 -1.74 7.23 2.97
N THR A 20 -0.72 8.07 3.16
CA THR A 20 0.54 7.69 3.80
C THR A 20 0.37 7.70 5.31
N TYR A 21 0.85 6.69 6.02
CA TYR A 21 0.75 6.65 7.48
C TYR A 21 2.11 6.81 8.15
N LEU A 22 2.15 7.66 9.18
CA LEU A 22 3.22 7.69 10.18
C LEU A 22 2.72 6.95 11.42
N VAL A 23 3.36 5.82 11.72
CA VAL A 23 3.02 4.95 12.85
C VAL A 23 4.15 4.98 13.85
N ALA A 24 3.86 5.32 15.11
CA ALA A 24 4.92 5.42 16.11
C ALA A 24 4.56 4.68 17.41
N ASP A 25 5.57 4.07 18.01
CA ASP A 25 5.51 3.54 19.36
C ASP A 25 5.67 4.70 20.36
N PRO A 26 4.62 5.03 21.14
CA PRO A 26 4.66 6.12 22.10
C PRO A 26 5.64 5.87 23.28
N ALA A 27 6.00 4.60 23.52
CA ALA A 27 6.90 4.24 24.61
C ALA A 27 8.38 4.48 24.28
N THR A 28 8.75 4.30 22.99
CA THR A 28 10.17 4.36 22.56
C THR A 28 10.45 5.52 21.61
N GLY A 29 9.43 6.14 21.00
CA GLY A 29 9.60 7.14 19.95
C GLY A 29 10.07 6.55 18.60
N VAL A 30 10.09 5.22 18.47
CA VAL A 30 10.41 4.56 17.20
C VAL A 30 9.20 4.59 16.27
N ALA A 31 9.42 4.87 14.99
CA ALA A 31 8.35 5.04 14.01
C ALA A 31 8.63 4.30 12.69
N ALA A 32 7.55 4.03 11.96
CA ALA A 32 7.56 3.59 10.57
C ALA A 32 6.69 4.52 9.72
N VAL A 33 7.04 4.62 8.43
CA VAL A 33 6.16 5.21 7.41
C VAL A 33 5.62 4.07 6.54
N ILE A 34 4.32 4.09 6.26
CA ILE A 34 3.64 3.08 5.42
C ILE A 34 3.09 3.77 4.18
N ASP A 35 3.35 3.19 3.01
CA ASP A 35 2.90 3.60 1.68
C ASP A 35 3.13 5.10 1.39
N PRO A 36 4.40 5.57 1.42
CA PRO A 36 4.72 6.97 1.18
C PRO A 36 4.54 7.36 -0.29
N VAL A 37 3.89 8.51 -0.54
CA VAL A 37 3.67 9.04 -1.89
C VAL A 37 4.86 9.89 -2.34
N LEU A 38 5.38 9.64 -3.55
CA LEU A 38 6.23 10.55 -4.31
C LEU A 38 5.36 11.30 -5.30
N ASP A 39 5.26 12.61 -5.16
CA ASP A 39 4.45 13.43 -6.06
C ASP A 39 4.93 13.32 -7.50
N PHE A 40 4.01 13.15 -8.44
CA PHE A 40 4.32 13.02 -9.87
C PHE A 40 3.30 13.77 -10.74
N ASP A 41 3.82 14.63 -11.61
CA ASP A 41 3.03 15.29 -12.66
C ASP A 41 3.21 14.52 -13.98
N PRO A 42 2.22 13.74 -14.44
CA PRO A 42 2.33 12.96 -15.65
C PRO A 42 2.43 13.81 -16.92
N ALA A 43 1.96 15.06 -16.90
CA ALA A 43 2.00 15.95 -18.06
C ALA A 43 3.42 16.46 -18.34
N SER A 44 4.20 16.72 -17.28
CA SER A 44 5.57 17.24 -17.40
C SER A 44 6.64 16.17 -17.13
N GLY A 45 6.25 15.02 -16.58
CA GLY A 45 7.18 13.97 -16.12
C GLY A 45 7.99 14.39 -14.89
N ARG A 46 7.52 15.36 -14.12
CA ARG A 46 8.24 15.88 -12.95
C ARG A 46 7.82 15.16 -11.68
N THR A 47 8.80 14.81 -10.85
CA THR A 47 8.58 14.38 -9.47
C THR A 47 8.82 15.55 -8.52
N SER A 48 8.16 15.53 -7.36
CA SER A 48 8.47 16.40 -6.22
C SER A 48 8.34 15.65 -4.91
N THR A 49 8.74 16.26 -3.82
CA THR A 49 8.76 15.63 -2.49
C THR A 49 7.85 16.35 -1.50
N ALA A 50 6.87 17.13 -1.98
CA ALA A 50 6.02 17.94 -1.10
C ALA A 50 5.23 17.09 -0.09
N SER A 51 4.69 15.94 -0.52
CA SER A 51 4.01 14.98 0.37
C SER A 51 4.98 14.36 1.37
N LEU A 52 6.18 13.99 0.95
CA LEU A 52 7.22 13.44 1.84
C LEU A 52 7.71 14.46 2.87
N GLU A 53 7.85 15.74 2.48
CA GLU A 53 8.27 16.80 3.41
C GLU A 53 7.30 16.93 4.59
N GLN A 54 6.01 16.77 4.38
CA GLN A 54 5.01 16.81 5.46
C GLN A 54 5.24 15.68 6.46
N VAL A 55 5.47 14.46 5.98
CA VAL A 55 5.73 13.28 6.82
C VAL A 55 7.05 13.44 7.57
N LEU A 56 8.14 13.81 6.87
CA LEU A 56 9.46 13.96 7.48
C LEU A 56 9.52 15.13 8.46
N ALA A 57 8.83 16.24 8.19
CA ALA A 57 8.68 17.32 9.14
C ALA A 57 7.98 16.85 10.42
N ARG A 58 6.92 16.04 10.30
CA ARG A 58 6.23 15.49 11.46
C ARG A 58 7.11 14.53 12.26
N VAL A 59 7.93 13.70 11.60
CA VAL A 59 8.94 12.86 12.27
C VAL A 59 9.89 13.71 13.08
N ALA A 60 10.40 14.79 12.49
CA ALA A 60 11.34 15.72 13.16
C ALA A 60 10.69 16.48 14.32
N ASP A 61 9.50 17.07 14.10
CA ASP A 61 8.76 17.86 15.09
C ASP A 61 8.43 17.06 16.36
N ARG A 62 8.14 15.77 16.18
CA ARG A 62 7.87 14.84 17.29
C ARG A 62 9.12 14.17 17.85
N GLY A 63 10.30 14.45 17.30
CA GLY A 63 11.56 13.81 17.71
C GLY A 63 11.54 12.28 17.56
N LEU A 64 10.83 11.77 16.54
CA LEU A 64 10.72 10.33 16.31
C LEU A 64 11.96 9.79 15.61
N LYS A 65 12.30 8.53 15.94
CA LYS A 65 13.32 7.76 15.21
C LYS A 65 12.64 6.93 14.14
N LEU A 66 12.78 7.33 12.88
CA LEU A 66 12.26 6.53 11.77
C LEU A 66 13.12 5.28 11.59
N GLU A 67 12.52 4.11 11.80
CA GLU A 67 13.21 2.81 11.75
C GLU A 67 12.94 2.07 10.45
N ARG A 68 11.77 2.25 9.82
CA ARG A 68 11.36 1.50 8.64
C ARG A 68 10.47 2.31 7.72
N VAL A 69 10.52 1.96 6.44
CA VAL A 69 9.47 2.24 5.46
C VAL A 69 8.84 0.91 5.08
N LEU A 70 7.51 0.83 5.10
CA LEU A 70 6.77 -0.39 4.80
C LEU A 70 5.85 -0.13 3.60
N GLU A 71 5.87 -1.04 2.64
CA GLU A 71 4.96 -1.03 1.50
C GLU A 71 3.94 -2.14 1.64
N THR A 72 2.65 -1.84 1.52
CA THR A 72 1.62 -2.88 1.51
C THR A 72 1.63 -3.67 0.22
N HIS A 73 1.96 -3.03 -0.90
CA HIS A 73 2.05 -3.65 -2.22
C HIS A 73 2.82 -2.76 -3.22
N ALA A 74 2.97 -3.19 -4.46
CA ALA A 74 3.43 -2.33 -5.55
C ALA A 74 2.23 -1.55 -6.11
N HIS A 75 2.10 -0.31 -5.72
CA HIS A 75 0.99 0.59 -6.10
C HIS A 75 0.96 0.87 -7.59
N ALA A 76 -0.25 0.90 -8.19
CA ALA A 76 -0.47 1.21 -9.59
C ALA A 76 -0.98 2.64 -9.84
N ASP A 77 -1.35 3.34 -8.78
CA ASP A 77 -2.03 4.63 -8.79
C ASP A 77 -1.15 5.81 -8.33
N HIS A 78 -0.02 5.53 -7.68
CA HIS A 78 0.97 6.53 -7.27
C HIS A 78 2.40 5.96 -7.31
N LEU A 79 3.38 6.86 -7.40
CA LEU A 79 4.79 6.52 -7.23
C LEU A 79 5.10 6.46 -5.74
N THR A 80 5.84 5.43 -5.28
CA THR A 80 6.29 5.39 -3.89
C THR A 80 7.48 6.31 -3.64
N GLY A 81 7.45 6.99 -2.49
CA GLY A 81 8.54 7.81 -1.98
C GLY A 81 9.54 7.05 -1.11
N ALA A 82 9.45 5.73 -1.02
CA ALA A 82 10.26 4.92 -0.11
C ALA A 82 11.77 5.09 -0.32
N ASP A 83 12.26 5.09 -1.56
CA ASP A 83 13.68 5.29 -1.86
C ASP A 83 14.17 6.69 -1.43
N GLU A 84 13.34 7.72 -1.61
CA GLU A 84 13.68 9.07 -1.16
C GLU A 84 13.82 9.15 0.37
N ILE A 85 12.90 8.53 1.11
CA ILE A 85 12.99 8.42 2.57
C ILE A 85 14.24 7.63 2.96
N ARG A 86 14.50 6.47 2.34
CA ARG A 86 15.69 5.66 2.60
C ARG A 86 16.98 6.46 2.39
N ARG A 87 17.07 7.20 1.29
CA ARG A 87 18.26 8.03 1.00
C ARG A 87 18.49 9.14 2.01
N ARG A 88 17.42 9.71 2.57
CA ARG A 88 17.51 10.84 3.53
C ARG A 88 17.73 10.38 4.96
N THR A 89 17.17 9.24 5.35
CA THR A 89 17.10 8.83 6.76
C THR A 89 17.89 7.56 7.06
N GLY A 90 18.20 6.75 6.04
CA GLY A 90 18.78 5.42 6.20
C GLY A 90 17.76 4.36 6.59
N ALA A 91 16.46 4.69 6.71
CA ALA A 91 15.42 3.73 7.08
C ALA A 91 15.25 2.66 5.99
N PRO A 92 15.38 1.36 6.32
CA PRO A 92 15.23 0.27 5.36
C PRO A 92 13.78 0.13 4.87
N ILE A 93 13.62 -0.36 3.63
CA ILE A 93 12.33 -0.58 2.97
C ILE A 93 11.95 -2.04 3.08
N GLY A 94 10.74 -2.32 3.58
CA GLY A 94 10.16 -3.66 3.64
C GLY A 94 8.87 -3.79 2.85
N ILE A 95 8.67 -4.96 2.24
CA ILE A 95 7.47 -5.29 1.45
C ILE A 95 7.16 -6.79 1.59
N GLY A 96 5.97 -7.22 1.16
CA GLY A 96 5.61 -8.62 1.07
C GLY A 96 6.54 -9.41 0.12
N SER A 97 6.96 -10.62 0.51
CA SER A 97 7.94 -11.42 -0.23
C SER A 97 7.51 -11.79 -1.66
N ARG A 98 6.20 -11.77 -1.94
CA ARG A 98 5.68 -12.04 -3.29
C ARG A 98 5.79 -10.87 -4.26
N ILE A 99 6.42 -9.77 -3.87
CA ILE A 99 6.80 -8.69 -4.80
C ILE A 99 7.57 -9.25 -6.00
N THR A 100 8.30 -10.34 -5.82
CA THR A 100 9.03 -11.03 -6.89
C THR A 100 8.11 -11.51 -8.03
N GLU A 101 6.83 -11.80 -7.76
CA GLU A 101 5.85 -12.16 -8.79
C GLU A 101 5.46 -10.93 -9.62
N VAL A 102 5.27 -9.79 -8.97
CA VAL A 102 4.99 -8.50 -9.63
C VAL A 102 6.20 -8.05 -10.45
N GLN A 103 7.41 -8.16 -9.89
CA GLN A 103 8.65 -7.84 -10.61
C GLN A 103 8.80 -8.70 -11.88
N LYS A 104 8.49 -10.00 -11.84
CA LYS A 104 8.56 -10.89 -13.03
C LYS A 104 7.65 -10.43 -14.15
N VAL A 105 6.43 -10.02 -13.85
CA VAL A 105 5.46 -9.56 -14.85
C VAL A 105 5.90 -8.24 -15.45
N PHE A 106 6.16 -7.25 -14.60
CA PHE A 106 6.37 -5.87 -15.05
C PHE A 106 7.80 -5.58 -15.53
N SER A 107 8.81 -6.35 -15.10
CA SER A 107 10.14 -6.23 -15.70
C SER A 107 10.14 -6.65 -17.17
N VAL A 108 9.36 -7.65 -17.54
CA VAL A 108 9.18 -8.08 -18.93
C VAL A 108 8.38 -7.04 -19.71
N LEU A 109 7.26 -6.58 -19.18
CA LEU A 109 6.39 -5.59 -19.83
C LEU A 109 7.14 -4.29 -20.19
N PHE A 110 7.99 -3.82 -19.28
CA PHE A 110 8.73 -2.56 -19.44
C PHE A 110 10.15 -2.74 -19.99
N GLU A 111 10.56 -3.98 -20.31
CA GLU A 111 11.96 -4.29 -20.68
C GLU A 111 12.95 -3.73 -19.63
N ALA A 112 12.62 -3.87 -18.37
CA ALA A 112 13.37 -3.35 -17.23
C ALA A 112 14.51 -4.31 -16.86
N HIS A 113 15.54 -4.38 -17.69
CA HIS A 113 16.66 -5.32 -17.58
C HIS A 113 17.54 -5.09 -16.34
N ASP A 114 17.42 -3.94 -15.69
CA ASP A 114 18.08 -3.58 -14.45
C ASP A 114 17.35 -4.15 -13.22
N VAL A 115 16.11 -4.60 -13.36
CA VAL A 115 15.32 -5.16 -12.26
C VAL A 115 15.59 -6.66 -12.16
N THR A 116 16.26 -7.07 -11.09
CA THR A 116 16.31 -8.47 -10.67
C THR A 116 14.97 -8.85 -10.05
N THR A 117 14.42 -10.02 -10.41
CA THR A 117 13.09 -10.42 -9.95
C THR A 117 13.13 -11.24 -8.66
N ASP A 118 14.08 -10.94 -7.79
CA ASP A 118 14.37 -11.60 -6.51
C ASP A 118 14.04 -10.71 -5.29
N GLY A 119 13.58 -9.48 -5.53
CA GLY A 119 13.22 -8.54 -4.49
C GLY A 119 14.39 -7.84 -3.81
N VAL A 120 15.64 -8.04 -4.25
CA VAL A 120 16.86 -7.52 -3.59
C VAL A 120 16.91 -5.99 -3.48
N VAL A 121 16.10 -5.26 -4.26
CA VAL A 121 15.99 -3.80 -4.17
C VAL A 121 15.30 -3.33 -2.88
N PHE A 122 14.56 -4.22 -2.23
CA PHE A 122 13.96 -4.03 -0.90
C PHE A 122 14.88 -4.61 0.16
N ASP A 123 15.00 -3.92 1.29
CA ASP A 123 15.88 -4.33 2.40
C ASP A 123 15.30 -5.52 3.20
N SER A 124 13.97 -5.67 3.17
CA SER A 124 13.27 -6.76 3.86
C SER A 124 12.11 -7.30 3.01
N LEU A 125 12.04 -8.63 2.90
CA LEU A 125 10.93 -9.35 2.26
C LEU A 125 10.18 -10.15 3.31
N TYR A 126 8.90 -9.80 3.54
CA TYR A 126 8.09 -10.43 4.58
C TYR A 126 7.22 -11.55 4.01
N ALA A 127 7.39 -12.75 4.53
CA ALA A 127 6.47 -13.86 4.28
C ALA A 127 5.20 -13.72 5.13
N ASP A 128 4.14 -14.47 4.78
CA ASP A 128 2.94 -14.58 5.60
C ASP A 128 3.27 -15.05 7.02
N GLY A 129 2.70 -14.37 8.03
CA GLY A 129 2.96 -14.65 9.44
C GLY A 129 4.34 -14.18 9.94
N ALA A 130 5.11 -13.46 9.13
CA ALA A 130 6.37 -12.85 9.60
C ALA A 130 6.12 -11.90 10.76
N ARG A 131 7.02 -11.92 11.75
CA ARG A 131 6.91 -11.09 12.95
C ARG A 131 8.19 -10.34 13.20
N PHE A 132 8.05 -9.08 13.60
CA PHE A 132 9.14 -8.22 14.04
C PHE A 132 8.60 -7.22 15.08
N THR A 133 9.41 -6.26 15.51
CA THR A 133 8.96 -5.18 16.39
C THR A 133 9.20 -3.82 15.75
N LEU A 134 8.33 -2.87 16.06
CA LEU A 134 8.52 -1.44 15.84
C LEU A 134 8.67 -0.79 17.22
N GLY A 135 9.92 -0.52 17.63
CA GLY A 135 10.18 -0.21 19.03
C GLY A 135 9.76 -1.36 19.94
N SER A 136 8.79 -1.13 20.84
CA SER A 136 8.21 -2.15 21.72
C SER A 136 6.93 -2.79 21.15
N LEU A 137 6.37 -2.27 20.05
CA LEU A 137 5.14 -2.76 19.45
C LEU A 137 5.39 -4.05 18.67
N PRO A 138 4.61 -5.11 18.89
CA PRO A 138 4.65 -6.27 18.02
C PRO A 138 4.05 -5.94 16.65
N VAL A 139 4.69 -6.44 15.60
CA VAL A 139 4.20 -6.36 14.23
C VAL A 139 4.04 -7.76 13.67
N GLU A 140 2.89 -8.05 13.11
CA GLU A 140 2.62 -9.25 12.34
C GLU A 140 2.28 -8.88 10.90
N VAL A 141 2.85 -9.60 9.94
CA VAL A 141 2.57 -9.42 8.51
C VAL A 141 1.60 -10.50 8.05
N MET A 142 0.47 -10.08 7.53
CA MET A 142 -0.53 -10.97 6.94
C MET A 142 -0.44 -10.86 5.41
N HIS A 143 -0.19 -11.96 4.71
CA HIS A 143 -0.34 -11.97 3.26
C HIS A 143 -1.83 -11.91 2.90
N THR A 144 -2.24 -10.83 2.22
CA THR A 144 -3.63 -10.51 1.88
C THR A 144 -3.79 -10.30 0.37
N PRO A 145 -3.48 -11.32 -0.46
CA PRO A 145 -3.53 -11.21 -1.92
C PRO A 145 -4.97 -11.10 -2.43
N GLY A 146 -5.08 -10.70 -3.68
CA GLY A 146 -6.36 -10.64 -4.41
C GLY A 146 -6.51 -9.35 -5.19
N HIS A 147 -6.17 -8.18 -4.63
CA HIS A 147 -5.93 -6.97 -5.41
C HIS A 147 -4.67 -7.13 -6.26
N THR A 148 -3.55 -7.45 -5.64
CA THR A 148 -2.34 -7.95 -6.30
C THR A 148 -1.90 -9.28 -5.66
N PRO A 149 -1.04 -10.10 -6.31
CA PRO A 149 -0.54 -11.33 -5.71
C PRO A 149 0.39 -11.07 -4.52
N ALA A 150 0.90 -9.85 -4.37
CA ALA A 150 1.93 -9.48 -3.39
C ALA A 150 1.41 -8.68 -2.20
N CYS A 151 0.13 -8.33 -2.16
CA CYS A 151 -0.45 -7.53 -1.07
C CYS A 151 -0.21 -8.15 0.30
N VAL A 152 0.18 -7.31 1.24
CA VAL A 152 0.26 -7.63 2.67
C VAL A 152 -0.49 -6.58 3.49
N SER A 153 -0.98 -7.02 4.66
CA SER A 153 -1.47 -6.12 5.71
C SER A 153 -0.51 -6.18 6.89
N TYR A 154 -0.23 -5.04 7.51
CA TYR A 154 0.60 -4.95 8.71
C TYR A 154 -0.28 -4.77 9.93
N VAL A 155 -0.22 -5.69 10.88
CA VAL A 155 -0.90 -5.57 12.18
C VAL A 155 0.12 -5.10 13.21
N ILE A 156 -0.02 -3.87 13.70
CA ILE A 156 0.89 -3.21 14.64
C ILE A 156 0.12 -2.89 15.91
N GLY A 157 0.33 -3.66 16.96
CA GLY A 157 -0.47 -3.54 18.18
C GLY A 157 -1.97 -3.79 17.92
N ASP A 158 -2.80 -2.77 18.13
CA ASP A 158 -4.26 -2.80 17.87
C ASP A 158 -4.66 -2.21 16.50
N ALA A 159 -3.71 -1.90 15.63
CA ALA A 159 -3.94 -1.26 14.33
C ALA A 159 -3.55 -2.18 13.17
N ALA A 160 -4.42 -2.33 12.17
CA ALA A 160 -4.20 -3.07 10.94
C ALA A 160 -4.15 -2.10 9.74
N PHE A 161 -3.03 -2.07 9.02
CA PHE A 161 -2.82 -1.28 7.79
C PHE A 161 -3.02 -2.23 6.62
N VAL A 162 -4.13 -2.08 5.91
CA VAL A 162 -4.63 -3.11 4.99
C VAL A 162 -4.38 -2.80 3.51
N GLY A 163 -3.75 -1.66 3.21
CA GLY A 163 -3.54 -1.20 1.84
C GLY A 163 -4.84 -1.25 1.05
N ASP A 164 -4.77 -1.83 -0.15
CA ASP A 164 -5.92 -1.97 -1.04
C ASP A 164 -6.68 -3.30 -0.88
N THR A 165 -6.57 -3.95 0.28
CA THR A 165 -7.40 -5.13 0.57
C THR A 165 -8.82 -4.74 0.94
N LEU A 166 -8.97 -3.70 1.78
CA LEU A 166 -10.25 -3.10 2.20
C LEU A 166 -10.17 -1.58 2.05
N PHE A 167 -11.30 -0.96 1.78
CA PHE A 167 -11.52 0.48 1.89
C PHE A 167 -12.55 0.77 2.98
N MET A 168 -12.90 2.04 3.19
CA MET A 168 -13.93 2.39 4.16
C MET A 168 -15.22 1.60 3.90
N PRO A 169 -16.01 1.27 4.94
CA PRO A 169 -17.21 0.44 4.80
C PRO A 169 -18.18 0.91 3.70
N ASP A 170 -18.31 2.21 3.51
CA ASP A 170 -19.17 2.82 2.50
C ASP A 170 -18.59 2.79 1.06
N PHE A 171 -17.36 2.32 0.88
CA PHE A 171 -16.71 2.17 -0.42
C PHE A 171 -16.42 0.71 -0.79
N GLY A 172 -16.08 -0.15 0.17
CA GLY A 172 -15.97 -1.60 0.01
C GLY A 172 -14.55 -2.14 -0.10
N THR A 173 -14.17 -2.67 -1.27
CA THR A 173 -12.88 -3.35 -1.52
C THR A 173 -12.25 -2.86 -2.81
N ALA A 174 -10.94 -3.08 -2.96
CA ALA A 174 -10.24 -2.82 -4.22
C ALA A 174 -10.69 -3.73 -5.36
N ARG A 175 -10.28 -3.36 -6.56
CA ARG A 175 -10.41 -4.15 -7.79
C ARG A 175 -9.46 -5.35 -7.77
N CYS A 176 -9.79 -6.38 -8.56
CA CYS A 176 -9.03 -7.63 -8.65
C CYS A 176 -8.52 -7.96 -10.06
N ASP A 177 -8.63 -7.05 -11.00
CA ASP A 177 -8.23 -7.21 -12.40
C ASP A 177 -6.77 -6.77 -12.69
N PHE A 178 -5.99 -6.55 -11.63
CA PHE A 178 -4.53 -6.42 -11.73
C PHE A 178 -3.93 -7.78 -12.17
N PRO A 179 -2.83 -7.80 -12.96
CA PRO A 179 -2.16 -9.05 -13.33
C PRO A 179 -1.82 -9.92 -12.10
N GLY A 180 -2.45 -11.08 -12.02
CA GLY A 180 -2.37 -11.98 -10.86
C GLY A 180 -3.35 -11.66 -9.73
N GLY A 181 -4.24 -10.67 -9.90
CA GLY A 181 -5.37 -10.43 -9.02
C GLY A 181 -6.46 -11.49 -9.15
N ASP A 182 -7.27 -11.68 -8.11
CA ASP A 182 -8.35 -12.68 -8.07
C ASP A 182 -9.36 -12.35 -6.98
N ALA A 183 -10.64 -12.23 -7.37
CA ALA A 183 -11.71 -11.82 -6.46
C ALA A 183 -11.96 -12.85 -5.34
N ARG A 184 -11.86 -14.14 -5.64
CA ARG A 184 -12.05 -15.22 -4.66
C ARG A 184 -10.94 -15.19 -3.60
N THR A 185 -9.72 -14.96 -4.04
CA THR A 185 -8.55 -14.79 -3.18
C THR A 185 -8.69 -13.53 -2.31
N LEU A 186 -9.18 -12.41 -2.89
CA LEU A 186 -9.44 -11.18 -2.11
C LEU A 186 -10.49 -11.44 -1.01
N TYR A 187 -11.58 -12.14 -1.33
CA TYR A 187 -12.58 -12.51 -0.32
C TYR A 187 -11.94 -13.21 0.88
N ARG A 188 -11.12 -14.23 0.62
CA ARG A 188 -10.45 -15.01 1.68
C ARG A 188 -9.46 -14.14 2.47
N SER A 189 -8.76 -13.23 1.81
CA SER A 189 -7.89 -12.25 2.46
C SER A 189 -8.65 -11.32 3.39
N VAL A 190 -9.80 -10.80 2.94
CA VAL A 190 -10.69 -9.98 3.77
C VAL A 190 -11.21 -10.77 4.98
N GLN A 191 -11.64 -12.02 4.79
CA GLN A 191 -12.10 -12.86 5.91
C GLN A 191 -11.00 -13.07 6.97
N ARG A 192 -9.72 -13.13 6.57
CA ARG A 192 -8.61 -13.18 7.53
C ARG A 192 -8.48 -11.89 8.34
N ILE A 193 -8.67 -10.72 7.71
CA ILE A 193 -8.68 -9.43 8.41
C ILE A 193 -9.87 -9.36 9.36
N LEU A 194 -11.06 -9.76 8.91
CA LEU A 194 -12.28 -9.77 9.74
C LEU A 194 -12.24 -10.78 10.90
N ALA A 195 -11.30 -11.72 10.89
CA ALA A 195 -11.05 -12.63 12.01
C ALA A 195 -10.18 -12.01 13.12
N LEU A 196 -9.62 -10.82 12.93
CA LEU A 196 -8.96 -10.05 13.99
C LEU A 196 -9.99 -9.61 15.06
N PRO A 197 -9.55 -9.23 16.27
CA PRO A 197 -10.45 -8.72 17.30
C PRO A 197 -11.35 -7.60 16.75
N PRO A 198 -12.66 -7.58 17.11
CA PRO A 198 -13.62 -6.61 16.55
C PRO A 198 -13.25 -5.14 16.75
N GLU A 199 -12.52 -4.84 17.83
CA GLU A 199 -12.04 -3.50 18.18
C GLU A 199 -10.74 -3.10 17.45
N THR A 200 -10.12 -4.01 16.66
CA THR A 200 -8.92 -3.69 15.88
C THR A 200 -9.23 -2.54 14.95
N ARG A 201 -8.43 -1.47 15.04
CA ARG A 201 -8.51 -0.32 14.14
C ARG A 201 -8.00 -0.73 12.77
N VAL A 202 -8.74 -0.40 11.73
CA VAL A 202 -8.39 -0.68 10.33
C VAL A 202 -8.07 0.63 9.63
N PHE A 203 -6.89 0.71 9.01
CA PHE A 203 -6.40 1.86 8.26
C PHE A 203 -6.28 1.48 6.79
N VAL A 204 -7.04 2.17 5.93
CA VAL A 204 -7.19 1.86 4.50
C VAL A 204 -6.20 2.63 3.63
N GLY A 205 -5.82 2.09 2.46
CA GLY A 205 -4.86 2.73 1.55
C GLY A 205 -5.42 3.96 0.84
N HIS A 206 -6.73 4.00 0.56
CA HIS A 206 -7.38 5.05 -0.21
C HIS A 206 -8.71 5.48 0.37
N ASP A 207 -9.07 6.76 0.10
CA ASP A 207 -10.43 7.24 0.27
C ASP A 207 -10.85 8.13 -0.91
N TYR A 208 -11.88 7.70 -1.62
CA TYR A 208 -12.39 8.35 -2.83
C TYR A 208 -13.64 9.21 -2.58
N LEU A 209 -13.97 9.51 -1.33
CA LEU A 209 -15.10 10.34 -0.91
C LEU A 209 -16.40 9.94 -1.62
N PRO A 210 -17.01 8.79 -1.29
CA PRO A 210 -18.23 8.32 -1.94
C PRO A 210 -19.39 9.31 -1.76
N GLU A 211 -20.39 9.20 -2.65
CA GLU A 211 -21.58 10.04 -2.61
C GLU A 211 -22.26 10.02 -1.23
N GLY A 212 -22.64 11.19 -0.75
CA GLY A 212 -23.26 11.36 0.58
C GLY A 212 -22.29 11.65 1.71
N ARG A 213 -20.99 11.56 1.48
CA ARG A 213 -19.95 11.93 2.45
C ARG A 213 -19.28 13.24 2.05
N THR A 214 -18.95 14.10 3.04
CA THR A 214 -18.33 15.42 2.84
C THR A 214 -16.89 15.50 3.34
N GLU A 215 -16.42 14.47 4.05
CA GLU A 215 -15.09 14.43 4.65
C GLU A 215 -14.40 13.12 4.28
N PHE A 216 -13.09 13.21 4.02
CA PHE A 216 -12.24 12.04 3.84
C PHE A 216 -12.05 11.31 5.17
N ARG A 217 -12.02 9.97 5.12
CA ARG A 217 -11.83 9.10 6.27
C ARG A 217 -10.97 7.92 5.88
N TRP A 218 -10.14 7.46 6.81
CA TRP A 218 -9.22 6.34 6.55
C TRP A 218 -9.02 5.43 7.74
N GLU A 219 -9.77 5.65 8.82
CA GLU A 219 -9.79 4.78 10.00
C GLU A 219 -11.21 4.26 10.23
N THR A 220 -11.30 2.94 10.45
CA THR A 220 -12.52 2.23 10.82
C THR A 220 -12.16 1.11 11.81
N THR A 221 -13.03 0.13 12.01
CA THR A 221 -12.78 -1.05 12.85
C THR A 221 -13.16 -2.33 12.12
N VAL A 222 -12.59 -3.46 12.56
CA VAL A 222 -12.99 -4.78 12.08
C VAL A 222 -14.50 -5.00 12.26
N ALA A 223 -15.06 -4.58 13.38
CA ALA A 223 -16.51 -4.68 13.63
C ALA A 223 -17.34 -3.91 12.59
N ALA A 224 -16.95 -2.67 12.28
CA ALA A 224 -17.65 -1.85 11.29
C ALA A 224 -17.53 -2.43 9.87
N GLU A 225 -16.34 -2.92 9.50
CA GLU A 225 -16.14 -3.61 8.22
C GLU A 225 -17.02 -4.86 8.10
N ALA A 226 -17.07 -5.68 9.13
CA ALA A 226 -17.89 -6.90 9.14
C ALA A 226 -19.39 -6.60 9.06
N ALA A 227 -19.85 -5.51 9.67
CA ALA A 227 -21.27 -5.14 9.69
C ALA A 227 -21.70 -4.38 8.43
N ASP A 228 -20.95 -3.35 8.06
CA ASP A 228 -21.45 -2.27 7.20
C ASP A 228 -20.75 -2.20 5.83
N ASN A 229 -19.66 -2.96 5.59
CA ASN A 229 -18.95 -2.87 4.32
C ASN A 229 -19.84 -3.29 3.15
N VAL A 230 -20.04 -2.37 2.19
CA VAL A 230 -20.99 -2.53 1.08
C VAL A 230 -20.65 -3.70 0.13
N HIS A 231 -19.41 -4.20 0.14
CA HIS A 231 -18.99 -5.34 -0.68
C HIS A 231 -18.93 -6.66 0.08
N ILE A 232 -18.60 -6.64 1.37
CA ILE A 232 -18.27 -7.85 2.14
C ILE A 232 -19.06 -7.96 3.45
N GLY A 233 -19.71 -6.89 3.89
CA GLY A 233 -20.43 -6.83 5.16
C GLY A 233 -21.68 -7.71 5.21
N ALA A 234 -22.29 -7.79 6.40
CA ALA A 234 -23.51 -8.54 6.68
C ALA A 234 -23.46 -10.03 6.27
N GLY A 235 -22.26 -10.65 6.28
CA GLY A 235 -22.08 -12.06 5.97
C GLY A 235 -22.28 -12.42 4.51
N ARG A 236 -21.96 -11.52 3.57
CA ARG A 236 -22.01 -11.79 2.13
C ARG A 236 -21.23 -13.06 1.79
N SER A 237 -21.80 -13.92 0.96
CA SER A 237 -21.14 -15.16 0.53
C SER A 237 -19.96 -14.88 -0.41
N GLU A 238 -19.03 -15.85 -0.51
CA GLU A 238 -17.89 -15.77 -1.41
C GLU A 238 -18.33 -15.62 -2.87
N ASP A 239 -19.35 -16.40 -3.30
CA ASP A 239 -19.83 -16.37 -4.69
C ASP A 239 -20.55 -15.05 -5.03
N ASP A 240 -21.34 -14.49 -4.10
CA ASP A 240 -21.96 -13.17 -4.28
C ASP A 240 -20.93 -12.05 -4.35
N PHE A 241 -19.88 -12.14 -3.54
CA PHE A 241 -18.77 -11.19 -3.59
C PHE A 241 -18.02 -11.24 -4.91
N VAL A 242 -17.69 -12.46 -5.38
CA VAL A 242 -16.99 -12.67 -6.66
C VAL A 242 -17.80 -12.09 -7.81
N ALA A 243 -19.09 -12.43 -7.90
CA ALA A 243 -19.98 -11.92 -8.94
C ALA A 243 -20.08 -10.39 -8.93
N LEU A 244 -20.19 -9.78 -7.74
CA LEU A 244 -20.19 -8.32 -7.57
C LEU A 244 -18.88 -7.71 -8.06
N ARG A 245 -17.74 -8.29 -7.64
CA ARG A 245 -16.42 -7.74 -7.91
C ARG A 245 -16.07 -7.83 -9.40
N GLU A 246 -16.28 -8.98 -10.03
CA GLU A 246 -16.04 -9.16 -11.46
C GLU A 246 -16.93 -8.25 -12.32
N THR A 247 -18.22 -8.12 -11.96
CA THR A 247 -19.13 -7.19 -12.65
C THR A 247 -18.65 -5.76 -12.57
N ARG A 248 -18.19 -5.32 -11.39
CA ARG A 248 -17.71 -3.96 -11.17
C ARG A 248 -16.37 -3.73 -11.88
N ASP A 249 -15.44 -4.66 -11.78
CA ASP A 249 -14.10 -4.54 -12.38
C ASP A 249 -14.17 -4.41 -13.90
N ALA A 250 -15.06 -5.16 -14.56
CA ALA A 250 -15.28 -5.07 -16.00
C ALA A 250 -15.68 -3.65 -16.49
N THR A 251 -16.11 -2.75 -15.59
CA THR A 251 -16.48 -1.36 -15.91
C THR A 251 -15.40 -0.33 -15.60
N LEU A 252 -14.33 -0.74 -14.90
CA LEU A 252 -13.30 0.19 -14.44
C LEU A 252 -12.26 0.45 -15.53
N LYS A 253 -11.83 1.70 -15.61
CA LYS A 253 -10.69 2.08 -16.45
C LYS A 253 -9.38 1.67 -15.76
N VAL A 254 -8.34 1.46 -16.55
CA VAL A 254 -6.97 1.26 -16.07
C VAL A 254 -6.56 2.47 -15.20
N PRO A 255 -5.88 2.26 -14.06
CA PRO A 255 -5.37 3.36 -13.24
C PRO A 255 -4.49 4.32 -14.04
N ALA A 256 -4.72 5.62 -13.89
CA ALA A 256 -4.07 6.65 -14.73
C ALA A 256 -2.53 6.63 -14.66
N LEU A 257 -1.97 6.23 -13.52
CA LEU A 257 -0.53 6.21 -13.27
C LEU A 257 0.08 4.80 -13.30
N ILE A 258 -0.65 3.76 -13.76
CA ILE A 258 -0.13 2.38 -13.71
C ILE A 258 1.23 2.23 -14.43
N LEU A 259 1.39 2.88 -15.58
CA LEU A 259 2.64 2.80 -16.35
C LEU A 259 3.81 3.47 -15.61
N PRO A 260 3.75 4.74 -15.18
CA PRO A 260 4.83 5.35 -14.42
C PRO A 260 5.04 4.72 -13.06
N ALA A 261 3.96 4.43 -12.31
CA ALA A 261 4.02 3.92 -10.95
C ALA A 261 4.73 2.58 -10.86
N LEU A 262 4.31 1.59 -11.65
CA LEU A 262 4.89 0.24 -11.56
C LEU A 262 6.37 0.21 -11.95
N GLN A 263 6.82 1.05 -12.91
CA GLN A 263 8.24 1.12 -13.24
C GLN A 263 9.10 1.62 -12.08
N ILE A 264 8.58 2.50 -11.25
CA ILE A 264 9.25 3.03 -10.05
C ILE A 264 9.10 2.03 -8.90
N ASN A 265 7.88 1.54 -8.66
CA ASN A 265 7.53 0.79 -7.47
C ASN A 265 8.15 -0.62 -7.45
N ILE A 266 8.34 -1.27 -8.60
CA ILE A 266 9.12 -2.53 -8.68
C ILE A 266 10.61 -2.34 -8.39
N ARG A 267 11.08 -1.07 -8.29
CA ARG A 267 12.44 -0.66 -7.91
C ARG A 267 12.51 -0.09 -6.50
N ALA A 268 11.52 -0.38 -5.65
CA ALA A 268 11.42 0.17 -4.30
C ALA A 268 11.41 1.72 -4.27
N GLY A 269 10.88 2.36 -5.30
CA GLY A 269 10.83 3.82 -5.43
C GLY A 269 12.02 4.46 -6.17
N ALA A 270 13.04 3.67 -6.52
CA ALA A 270 14.17 4.21 -7.27
C ALA A 270 13.78 4.52 -8.73
N LEU A 271 14.26 5.65 -9.22
CA LEU A 271 14.09 6.02 -10.64
C LEU A 271 14.87 5.05 -11.54
N PRO A 272 14.39 4.75 -12.77
CA PRO A 272 15.13 3.94 -13.74
C PRO A 272 16.56 4.46 -13.95
N PRO A 273 17.49 3.59 -14.35
CA PRO A 273 18.86 4.00 -14.68
C PRO A 273 18.90 5.13 -15.70
N ALA A 274 19.92 5.99 -15.59
CA ALA A 274 20.14 7.02 -16.59
C ALA A 274 20.66 6.40 -17.90
N GLU A 275 20.12 6.87 -19.02
CA GLU A 275 20.64 6.58 -20.36
C GLU A 275 22.01 7.28 -20.58
N PRO A 276 22.76 6.94 -21.63
CA PRO A 276 24.05 7.59 -21.93
C PRO A 276 23.99 9.13 -22.00
N SER A 277 22.82 9.70 -22.27
CA SER A 277 22.57 11.15 -22.25
C SER A 277 22.48 11.76 -20.85
N GLY A 278 22.53 10.94 -19.80
CA GLY A 278 22.28 11.33 -18.42
C GLY A 278 20.79 11.50 -18.06
N ARG A 279 19.89 11.35 -19.01
CA ARG A 279 18.44 11.44 -18.79
C ARG A 279 17.86 10.10 -18.37
N ARG A 280 16.80 10.14 -17.57
CA ARG A 280 16.02 8.97 -17.17
C ARG A 280 14.69 8.98 -17.92
N PHE A 281 14.20 7.80 -18.26
CA PHE A 281 12.97 7.67 -19.05
C PHE A 281 12.04 6.65 -18.40
N LEU A 282 10.74 6.92 -18.45
CA LEU A 282 9.69 5.95 -18.25
C LEU A 282 9.21 5.46 -19.61
N ARG A 283 9.02 4.18 -19.76
CA ARG A 283 8.63 3.55 -21.02
C ARG A 283 7.10 3.41 -21.09
N THR A 284 6.54 3.63 -22.26
CA THR A 284 5.12 3.40 -22.53
C THR A 284 4.99 2.28 -23.55
N PRO A 285 4.72 1.04 -23.12
CA PRO A 285 4.46 -0.06 -24.05
C PRO A 285 3.12 0.17 -24.74
N LEU A 286 3.11 0.15 -26.06
CA LEU A 286 1.89 0.39 -26.83
C LEU A 286 1.09 -0.92 -26.97
N ASN A 287 -0.23 -0.85 -26.72
CA ASN A 287 -1.18 -1.97 -26.86
C ASN A 287 -0.81 -3.21 -26.02
N ALA A 288 -0.21 -3.03 -24.85
CA ALA A 288 0.32 -4.13 -24.04
C ALA A 288 -0.41 -4.33 -22.69
N ILE A 289 -1.31 -3.41 -22.31
CA ILE A 289 -2.23 -3.49 -21.16
C ILE A 289 -3.64 -3.08 -21.59
#